data_334bb0e0db3719352cd3e1900dea2965
#
_entry.id   334bb0e0db3719352cd3e1900dea2965
#
_cell.length_a   1.000
_cell.length_b   1.000
_cell.length_c   1.000
_cell.angle_alpha   90.00
_cell.angle_beta   90.00
_cell.angle_gamma   90.00
#
_symmetry.space_group_name_H-M   'P 1'
#
loop_
_entity.id
_entity.type
_entity.pdbx_description
1 polymer ?
#
loop_
_entity_poly.entity_id
_entity_poly.type
_entity_poly.pdbx_seq_one_letter_code
_entity_poly.pdbx_strand_id
1 'polypeptide(L)'
;MTLESGFTRTATITLLAVCLGLGAAGVPASALAKHSDQHRYLTEQKNRTDIPGRYEPLTFAEFLALPAIPEKYTASEWDTVRTQTQRGVGLEGYIAEVIQAADGATYGRPPDQGDLHVHLRAARQPQCGVGGLRNQQIVTEVTPHFQPPTTGWSYEALLDLCQRQARVRISGWLLHDYQHIRDIGAWRASAWEIHPVTSIEVWSPEREEWQRLR
;
A
#
# COMPACT_ATOMS: atom_id res chain seq x y z
N MET A 1 41.47 43.45 64.50
CA MET A 1 42.77 42.88 64.75
C MET A 1 42.72 41.40 64.58
N THR A 2 43.70 40.86 63.85
CA THR A 2 43.92 39.44 63.47
C THR A 2 43.10 38.86 62.34
N LEU A 3 43.78 38.80 61.17
CA LEU A 3 43.56 38.02 60.02
C LEU A 3 43.85 36.53 60.27
N GLU A 4 42.97 35.63 59.88
CA GLU A 4 43.34 34.22 59.66
C GLU A 4 43.06 33.77 58.26
N SER A 5 44.13 33.27 57.64
CA SER A 5 44.21 32.79 56.29
C SER A 5 43.61 31.38 56.16
N GLY A 6 42.58 31.21 55.36
CA GLY A 6 42.03 29.90 55.01
C GLY A 6 42.70 29.35 53.78
N PHE A 7 43.30 28.18 53.88
CA PHE A 7 43.93 27.39 52.82
C PHE A 7 42.86 26.74 51.91
N THR A 8 42.83 27.12 50.65
CA THR A 8 42.01 26.45 49.65
C THR A 8 42.76 25.24 49.09
N ARG A 9 42.29 24.04 49.37
CA ARG A 9 42.75 22.79 48.74
C ARG A 9 42.03 22.61 47.41
N THR A 10 42.77 22.73 46.32
CA THR A 10 42.32 22.41 44.99
C THR A 10 42.32 20.88 44.80
N ALA A 11 41.17 20.28 44.69
CA ALA A 11 41.04 18.88 44.36
C ALA A 11 41.01 18.74 42.81
N THR A 12 42.03 18.15 42.27
CA THR A 12 42.12 17.82 40.83
C THR A 12 41.31 16.53 40.59
N ILE A 13 40.13 16.66 39.97
CA ILE A 13 39.34 15.52 39.52
C ILE A 13 39.85 15.10 38.15
N THR A 14 40.56 13.98 38.09
CA THR A 14 40.92 13.34 36.82
C THR A 14 39.72 12.64 36.24
N LEU A 15 39.10 13.21 35.19
CA LEU A 15 38.03 12.57 34.44
C LEU A 15 38.65 11.49 33.54
N LEU A 16 38.40 10.23 33.90
CA LEU A 16 38.71 9.08 33.04
C LEU A 16 37.62 8.96 31.97
N ALA A 17 37.86 9.42 30.74
CA ALA A 17 36.97 9.23 29.62
C ALA A 17 37.00 7.78 29.16
N VAL A 18 36.04 6.98 29.54
CA VAL A 18 35.79 5.64 28.97
C VAL A 18 35.08 5.84 27.63
N CYS A 19 35.84 5.79 26.54
CA CYS A 19 35.27 5.68 25.20
C CYS A 19 34.66 4.28 25.02
N LEU A 20 33.36 4.14 25.32
CA LEU A 20 32.58 3.00 24.86
C LEU A 20 32.39 3.16 23.34
N GLY A 21 33.21 2.48 22.56
CA GLY A 21 33.03 2.31 21.13
C GLY A 21 31.76 1.52 20.87
N LEU A 22 30.64 2.23 20.65
CA LEU A 22 29.47 1.66 20.03
C LEU A 22 29.82 1.30 18.60
N GLY A 23 30.21 0.05 18.38
CA GLY A 23 30.35 -0.51 17.06
C GLY A 23 29.00 -0.46 16.36
N ALA A 24 28.80 0.53 15.50
CA ALA A 24 27.69 0.52 14.57
C ALA A 24 27.81 -0.75 13.73
N ALA A 25 26.98 -1.75 14.02
CA ALA A 25 26.87 -2.92 13.17
C ALA A 25 26.37 -2.46 11.79
N GLY A 26 27.31 -2.24 10.87
CA GLY A 26 26.99 -1.83 9.51
C GLY A 26 26.11 -2.88 8.85
N VAL A 27 24.99 -2.45 8.28
CA VAL A 27 24.13 -3.32 7.49
C VAL A 27 24.99 -3.86 6.32
N PRO A 28 25.02 -5.18 6.09
CA PRO A 28 25.85 -5.75 5.03
C PRO A 28 25.41 -5.19 3.66
N ALA A 29 26.39 -4.83 2.83
CA ALA A 29 26.15 -4.25 1.50
C ALA A 29 25.20 -5.10 0.64
N SER A 30 25.19 -6.43 0.80
CA SER A 30 24.26 -7.34 0.14
C SER A 30 22.79 -7.14 0.56
N ALA A 31 22.53 -6.74 1.81
CA ALA A 31 21.18 -6.45 2.29
C ALA A 31 20.66 -5.12 1.74
N LEU A 32 21.53 -4.11 1.62
CA LEU A 32 21.21 -2.82 1.01
C LEU A 32 20.93 -2.98 -0.49
N ALA A 33 21.71 -3.77 -1.21
CA ALA A 33 21.51 -4.06 -2.63
C ALA A 33 20.15 -4.77 -2.87
N LYS A 34 19.83 -5.78 -2.06
CA LYS A 34 18.54 -6.50 -2.16
C LYS A 34 17.34 -5.60 -1.88
N HIS A 35 17.47 -4.67 -0.94
CA HIS A 35 16.38 -3.72 -0.65
C HIS A 35 16.17 -2.73 -1.80
N SER A 36 17.26 -2.29 -2.48
CA SER A 36 17.14 -1.45 -3.67
C SER A 36 16.46 -2.18 -4.83
N ASP A 37 16.73 -3.48 -5.01
CA ASP A 37 16.09 -4.31 -6.05
C ASP A 37 14.60 -4.51 -5.76
N GLN A 38 14.22 -4.76 -4.51
CA GLN A 38 12.83 -4.89 -4.09
C GLN A 38 12.06 -3.60 -4.31
N HIS A 39 12.65 -2.46 -3.96
CA HIS A 39 12.04 -1.15 -4.19
C HIS A 39 11.90 -0.82 -5.68
N ARG A 40 12.93 -1.09 -6.48
CA ARG A 40 12.87 -0.91 -7.93
C ARG A 40 11.75 -1.76 -8.54
N TYR A 41 11.67 -3.04 -8.18
CA TYR A 41 10.63 -3.93 -8.65
C TYR A 41 9.22 -3.43 -8.28
N LEU A 42 9.02 -3.03 -7.03
CA LEU A 42 7.73 -2.46 -6.60
C LEU A 42 7.36 -1.24 -7.44
N THR A 43 8.31 -0.31 -7.64
CA THR A 43 8.12 0.89 -8.46
C THR A 43 7.73 0.55 -9.89
N GLU A 44 8.41 -0.43 -10.51
CA GLU A 44 8.10 -0.89 -11.86
C GLU A 44 6.68 -1.46 -11.94
N GLN A 45 6.29 -2.30 -10.97
CA GLN A 45 4.94 -2.88 -10.94
C GLN A 45 3.86 -1.81 -10.72
N LYS A 46 4.07 -0.86 -9.83
CA LYS A 46 3.12 0.25 -9.58
C LYS A 46 2.92 1.16 -10.80
N ASN A 47 3.94 1.32 -11.63
CA ASN A 47 3.89 2.17 -12.82
C ASN A 47 3.50 1.44 -14.10
N ARG A 48 2.97 0.23 -14.04
CA ARG A 48 2.52 -0.50 -15.22
C ARG A 48 1.39 0.25 -15.94
N THR A 49 1.44 0.22 -17.25
CA THR A 49 0.41 0.81 -18.13
C THR A 49 -0.25 -0.24 -19.02
N ASP A 50 0.26 -1.47 -18.99
CA ASP A 50 -0.31 -2.60 -19.72
C ASP A 50 -1.54 -3.17 -19.01
N ILE A 51 -2.41 -3.76 -19.78
CA ILE A 51 -3.66 -4.37 -19.31
C ILE A 51 -3.51 -5.89 -19.33
N PRO A 52 -3.90 -6.62 -18.27
CA PRO A 52 -3.91 -8.07 -18.29
C PRO A 52 -4.74 -8.63 -19.45
N GLY A 53 -4.22 -9.65 -20.13
CA GLY A 53 -4.95 -10.32 -21.20
C GLY A 53 -6.22 -11.05 -20.71
N ARG A 54 -6.29 -11.36 -19.43
CA ARG A 54 -7.46 -11.93 -18.74
C ARG A 54 -7.44 -11.57 -17.27
N TYR A 55 -8.60 -11.58 -16.64
CA TYR A 55 -8.73 -11.45 -15.19
C TYR A 55 -9.24 -12.78 -14.61
N GLU A 56 -8.52 -13.29 -13.63
CA GLU A 56 -8.94 -14.41 -12.80
C GLU A 56 -9.88 -13.88 -11.71
N PRO A 57 -11.14 -14.34 -11.67
CA PRO A 57 -12.03 -13.92 -10.60
C PRO A 57 -11.59 -14.54 -9.28
N LEU A 58 -11.45 -13.72 -8.25
CA LEU A 58 -11.19 -14.14 -6.89
C LEU A 58 -12.33 -13.74 -5.97
N THR A 59 -12.65 -14.61 -5.03
CA THR A 59 -13.45 -14.25 -3.85
C THR A 59 -12.57 -13.51 -2.84
N PHE A 60 -13.17 -12.79 -1.87
CA PHE A 60 -12.43 -12.20 -0.76
C PHE A 60 -11.65 -13.26 0.04
N ALA A 61 -12.23 -14.44 0.24
CA ALA A 61 -11.56 -15.54 0.95
C ALA A 61 -10.30 -16.02 0.20
N GLU A 62 -10.37 -16.20 -1.11
CA GLU A 62 -9.23 -16.59 -1.94
C GLU A 62 -8.16 -15.49 -1.99
N PHE A 63 -8.58 -14.22 -2.07
CA PHE A 63 -7.65 -13.09 -2.03
C PHE A 63 -6.90 -13.03 -0.69
N LEU A 64 -7.59 -13.24 0.43
CA LEU A 64 -6.99 -13.26 1.77
C LEU A 64 -6.16 -14.51 2.04
N ALA A 65 -6.37 -15.59 1.28
CA ALA A 65 -5.57 -16.81 1.33
C ALA A 65 -4.29 -16.75 0.47
N LEU A 66 -4.03 -15.63 -0.21
CA LEU A 66 -2.76 -15.44 -0.93
C LEU A 66 -1.57 -15.57 0.04
N PRO A 67 -0.40 -16.04 -0.45
CA PRO A 67 0.76 -16.28 0.40
C PRO A 67 1.11 -15.08 1.27
N ALA A 68 1.31 -15.32 2.56
CA ALA A 68 1.85 -14.30 3.47
C ALA A 68 3.35 -14.13 3.18
N ILE A 69 3.73 -12.96 2.68
CA ILE A 69 5.11 -12.63 2.32
C ILE A 69 5.62 -11.56 3.31
N PRO A 70 6.82 -11.72 3.89
CA PRO A 70 7.38 -10.76 4.82
C PRO A 70 7.85 -9.46 4.11
N GLU A 71 8.18 -8.44 4.91
CA GLU A 71 8.69 -7.15 4.42
C GLU A 71 9.99 -7.30 3.61
N LYS A 72 10.84 -8.28 3.98
CA LYS A 72 12.11 -8.56 3.28
C LYS A 72 12.03 -9.93 2.61
N TYR A 73 12.20 -9.96 1.32
CA TYR A 73 12.09 -11.19 0.54
C TYR A 73 13.37 -12.02 0.59
N THR A 74 13.20 -13.31 0.87
CA THR A 74 14.17 -14.36 0.55
C THR A 74 14.10 -14.72 -0.95
N ALA A 75 14.95 -15.62 -1.42
CA ALA A 75 14.91 -16.06 -2.83
C ALA A 75 13.56 -16.71 -3.20
N SER A 76 13.03 -17.57 -2.33
CA SER A 76 11.74 -18.25 -2.58
C SER A 76 10.56 -17.30 -2.56
N GLU A 77 10.60 -16.28 -1.71
CA GLU A 77 9.56 -15.24 -1.66
C GLU A 77 9.62 -14.35 -2.89
N TRP A 78 10.81 -14.05 -3.41
CA TRP A 78 10.98 -13.37 -4.69
C TRP A 78 10.33 -14.12 -5.84
N ASP A 79 10.53 -15.44 -5.92
CA ASP A 79 9.93 -16.27 -6.96
C ASP A 79 8.40 -16.27 -6.83
N THR A 80 7.90 -16.35 -5.60
CA THR A 80 6.46 -16.27 -5.31
C THR A 80 5.89 -14.92 -5.73
N VAL A 81 6.51 -13.81 -5.32
CA VAL A 81 6.05 -12.46 -5.66
C VAL A 81 6.05 -12.27 -7.17
N ARG A 82 7.13 -12.59 -7.87
CA ARG A 82 7.22 -12.46 -9.32
C ARG A 82 6.15 -13.27 -10.06
N THR A 83 5.86 -14.48 -9.58
CA THR A 83 4.82 -15.33 -10.17
C THR A 83 3.44 -14.73 -9.97
N GLN A 84 3.13 -14.30 -8.74
CA GLN A 84 1.81 -13.75 -8.41
C GLN A 84 1.54 -12.42 -9.10
N THR A 85 2.53 -11.53 -9.21
CA THR A 85 2.37 -10.21 -9.83
C THR A 85 2.24 -10.25 -11.36
N GLN A 86 2.35 -11.41 -11.98
CA GLN A 86 1.99 -11.61 -13.40
C GLN A 86 0.50 -11.97 -13.59
N ARG A 87 -0.27 -12.06 -12.53
CA ARG A 87 -1.69 -12.39 -12.59
C ARG A 87 -2.53 -11.14 -12.70
N GLY A 88 -3.39 -11.09 -13.71
CA GLY A 88 -4.53 -10.20 -13.72
C GLY A 88 -5.66 -10.81 -12.88
N VAL A 89 -6.17 -10.10 -11.89
CA VAL A 89 -7.22 -10.58 -10.99
C VAL A 89 -8.41 -9.64 -10.97
N GLY A 90 -9.58 -10.15 -10.62
CA GLY A 90 -10.81 -9.37 -10.43
C GLY A 90 -11.47 -9.73 -9.12
N LEU A 91 -11.94 -8.71 -8.40
CA LEU A 91 -12.60 -8.85 -7.10
C LEU A 91 -13.95 -8.14 -7.13
N GLU A 92 -15.01 -8.86 -6.74
CA GLU A 92 -16.36 -8.30 -6.62
C GLU A 92 -16.64 -7.89 -5.19
N GLY A 93 -17.22 -6.70 -5.01
CA GLY A 93 -17.54 -6.21 -3.68
C GLY A 93 -18.23 -4.85 -3.70
N TYR A 94 -18.04 -4.12 -2.63
CA TYR A 94 -18.58 -2.78 -2.42
C TYR A 94 -17.43 -1.85 -2.03
N ILE A 95 -17.43 -0.64 -2.60
CA ILE A 95 -16.44 0.36 -2.21
C ILE A 95 -16.74 0.80 -0.77
N ALA A 96 -15.76 0.66 0.08
CA ALA A 96 -15.83 1.05 1.48
C ALA A 96 -15.38 2.49 1.70
N GLU A 97 -14.34 2.89 0.98
CA GLU A 97 -13.69 4.19 1.11
C GLU A 97 -12.98 4.52 -0.21
N VAL A 98 -12.94 5.79 -0.55
CA VAL A 98 -12.13 6.33 -1.65
C VAL A 98 -11.23 7.41 -1.06
N ILE A 99 -9.92 7.32 -1.29
CA ILE A 99 -8.93 8.26 -0.78
C ILE A 99 -8.09 8.73 -1.96
N GLN A 100 -7.93 10.04 -2.09
CA GLN A 100 -6.95 10.59 -3.00
C GLN A 100 -5.61 10.67 -2.27
N ALA A 101 -4.61 9.92 -2.72
CA ALA A 101 -3.30 9.95 -2.13
C ALA A 101 -2.59 11.28 -2.47
N ALA A 102 -1.97 11.89 -1.45
CA ALA A 102 -1.23 13.13 -1.62
C ALA A 102 0.14 12.91 -2.28
N ASP A 103 0.69 11.69 -2.14
CA ASP A 103 1.98 11.25 -2.65
C ASP A 103 1.74 9.97 -3.47
N GLY A 104 1.45 10.12 -4.73
CA GLY A 104 1.13 8.96 -5.56
C GLY A 104 2.27 7.95 -5.64
N ALA A 105 1.90 6.68 -5.75
CA ALA A 105 2.82 5.58 -6.06
C ALA A 105 3.56 5.80 -7.38
N THR A 106 3.08 6.70 -8.22
CA THR A 106 3.76 7.20 -9.40
C THR A 106 4.78 8.26 -8.97
N TYR A 107 5.88 7.78 -8.46
CA TYR A 107 6.98 8.60 -7.95
C TYR A 107 7.29 9.82 -8.80
N GLY A 108 7.29 11.00 -8.15
CA GLY A 108 7.63 12.28 -8.76
C GLY A 108 6.46 13.06 -9.39
N ARG A 109 5.21 12.67 -9.17
CA ARG A 109 4.04 13.46 -9.57
C ARG A 109 3.60 14.43 -8.47
N PRO A 110 2.98 15.58 -8.84
CA PRO A 110 2.36 16.49 -7.88
C PRO A 110 1.28 15.79 -7.03
N PRO A 111 1.00 16.27 -5.81
CA PRO A 111 -0.01 15.68 -4.92
C PRO A 111 -1.42 15.58 -5.49
N ASP A 112 -1.79 16.47 -6.40
CA ASP A 112 -3.07 16.48 -7.12
C ASP A 112 -3.15 15.46 -8.26
N GLN A 113 -2.07 14.74 -8.54
CA GLN A 113 -1.95 13.68 -9.54
C GLN A 113 -1.56 12.34 -8.91
N GLY A 114 -1.92 12.15 -7.67
CA GLY A 114 -1.70 10.90 -6.95
C GLY A 114 -2.68 9.79 -7.34
N ASP A 115 -2.45 8.61 -6.80
CA ASP A 115 -3.33 7.47 -6.99
C ASP A 115 -4.66 7.68 -6.25
N LEU A 116 -5.72 7.04 -6.77
CA LEU A 116 -6.97 6.90 -6.04
C LEU A 116 -6.98 5.53 -5.35
N HIS A 117 -6.90 5.53 -4.04
CA HIS A 117 -7.07 4.32 -3.26
C HIS A 117 -8.55 4.01 -3.13
N VAL A 118 -8.96 2.86 -3.64
CA VAL A 118 -10.34 2.38 -3.60
C VAL A 118 -10.38 1.12 -2.74
N HIS A 119 -10.84 1.25 -1.52
CA HIS A 119 -10.90 0.14 -0.59
C HIS A 119 -12.17 -0.68 -0.81
N LEU A 120 -12.02 -1.98 -1.01
CA LEU A 120 -13.14 -2.91 -1.22
C LEU A 120 -13.46 -3.73 0.00
N ARG A 121 -14.74 -4.06 0.17
CA ARG A 121 -15.27 -5.02 1.14
C ARG A 121 -16.21 -6.02 0.48
N ALA A 122 -16.31 -7.21 1.05
CA ALA A 122 -17.21 -8.27 0.59
C ALA A 122 -18.70 -7.91 0.78
N ALA A 123 -19.02 -7.13 1.81
CA ALA A 123 -20.38 -6.79 2.17
C ALA A 123 -20.61 -5.27 2.16
N ARG A 124 -21.86 -4.88 1.90
CA ARG A 124 -22.32 -3.49 2.03
C ARG A 124 -22.03 -2.95 3.43
N GLN A 125 -21.85 -1.65 3.53
CA GLN A 125 -21.78 -0.91 4.78
C GLN A 125 -22.87 0.16 4.82
N PRO A 126 -23.19 0.68 6.05
CA PRO A 126 -24.22 1.71 6.18
C PRO A 126 -23.94 2.98 5.42
N GLN A 127 -22.65 3.36 5.31
CA GLN A 127 -22.23 4.57 4.61
C GLN A 127 -20.79 4.42 4.10
N CYS A 128 -20.45 5.23 3.07
CA CYS A 128 -19.11 5.37 2.54
C CYS A 128 -18.18 6.07 3.56
N GLY A 129 -16.95 5.61 3.68
CA GLY A 129 -15.91 6.26 4.50
C GLY A 129 -16.11 6.17 6.01
N VAL A 130 -17.18 5.56 6.50
CA VAL A 130 -17.40 5.41 7.95
C VAL A 130 -16.63 4.23 8.47
N GLY A 131 -15.64 4.57 9.27
CA GLY A 131 -14.66 3.72 9.90
C GLY A 131 -15.22 2.49 10.60
N GLY A 132 -15.48 1.46 9.84
CA GLY A 132 -15.72 0.14 10.39
C GLY A 132 -14.74 -0.82 9.74
N LEU A 133 -13.98 -1.53 10.54
CA LEU A 133 -13.24 -2.71 10.11
C LEU A 133 -12.34 -2.49 8.88
N ARG A 134 -11.52 -1.43 8.87
CA ARG A 134 -10.49 -1.21 7.84
C ARG A 134 -9.60 -2.44 7.65
N ASN A 135 -9.40 -3.20 8.72
CA ASN A 135 -8.70 -4.49 8.72
C ASN A 135 -9.39 -5.61 7.91
N GLN A 136 -10.57 -5.35 7.33
CA GLN A 136 -11.27 -6.27 6.41
C GLN A 136 -11.34 -5.73 4.98
N GLN A 137 -10.62 -4.67 4.70
CA GLN A 137 -10.62 -4.03 3.38
C GLN A 137 -9.44 -4.53 2.54
N ILE A 138 -9.70 -4.77 1.27
CA ILE A 138 -8.67 -4.98 0.25
C ILE A 138 -8.44 -3.65 -0.43
N VAL A 139 -7.18 -3.25 -0.53
CA VAL A 139 -6.76 -2.04 -1.23
C VAL A 139 -6.72 -2.31 -2.73
N THR A 140 -7.29 -1.40 -3.50
CA THR A 140 -7.13 -1.33 -4.95
C THR A 140 -6.75 0.10 -5.33
N GLU A 141 -5.88 0.29 -6.32
CA GLU A 141 -5.35 1.61 -6.64
C GLU A 141 -5.48 1.93 -8.12
N VAL A 142 -6.16 3.06 -8.39
CA VAL A 142 -6.29 3.63 -9.75
C VAL A 142 -5.18 4.65 -9.93
N THR A 143 -4.16 4.29 -10.71
CA THR A 143 -3.03 5.18 -10.99
C THR A 143 -3.42 6.30 -11.96
N PRO A 144 -2.68 7.41 -12.01
CA PRO A 144 -2.95 8.51 -12.94
C PRO A 144 -3.02 8.10 -14.42
N HIS A 145 -2.36 7.01 -14.81
CA HIS A 145 -2.43 6.49 -16.18
C HIS A 145 -3.84 6.02 -16.57
N PHE A 146 -4.64 5.61 -15.58
CA PHE A 146 -6.00 5.11 -15.75
C PHE A 146 -7.07 6.07 -15.21
N GLN A 147 -6.69 7.31 -14.83
CA GLN A 147 -7.60 8.38 -14.44
C GLN A 147 -7.98 9.26 -15.66
N PRO A 148 -8.91 10.22 -15.52
CA PRO A 148 -9.23 11.18 -16.57
C PRO A 148 -7.98 11.92 -17.09
N PRO A 149 -7.89 12.20 -18.40
CA PRO A 149 -8.93 12.01 -19.42
C PRO A 149 -8.97 10.59 -20.04
N THR A 150 -8.15 9.64 -19.59
CA THR A 150 -8.06 8.29 -20.18
C THR A 150 -9.32 7.48 -19.91
N THR A 151 -9.88 7.61 -18.72
CA THR A 151 -11.13 6.96 -18.28
C THR A 151 -12.02 7.96 -17.55
N GLY A 152 -13.26 7.55 -17.20
CA GLY A 152 -14.15 8.30 -16.31
C GLY A 152 -13.92 8.01 -14.82
N TRP A 153 -12.81 7.42 -14.42
CA TRP A 153 -12.55 6.98 -13.04
C TRP A 153 -11.99 8.14 -12.20
N SER A 154 -12.79 9.20 -12.04
CA SER A 154 -12.44 10.29 -11.16
C SER A 154 -12.76 9.95 -9.70
N TYR A 155 -12.19 10.74 -8.79
CA TYR A 155 -12.51 10.64 -7.36
C TYR A 155 -14.02 10.75 -7.11
N GLU A 156 -14.69 11.70 -7.76
CA GLU A 156 -16.13 11.95 -7.60
C GLU A 156 -16.97 10.78 -8.12
N ALA A 157 -16.59 10.20 -9.27
CA ALA A 157 -17.30 9.05 -9.83
C ALA A 157 -17.18 7.83 -8.91
N LEU A 158 -16.00 7.57 -8.37
CA LEU A 158 -15.77 6.47 -7.43
C LEU A 158 -16.44 6.72 -6.08
N LEU A 159 -16.44 7.97 -5.61
CA LEU A 159 -17.14 8.37 -4.38
C LEU A 159 -18.67 8.19 -4.52
N ASP A 160 -19.26 8.51 -5.67
CA ASP A 160 -20.67 8.24 -5.95
C ASP A 160 -21.00 6.75 -5.83
N LEU A 161 -20.17 5.88 -6.45
CA LEU A 161 -20.33 4.42 -6.32
C LEU A 161 -20.25 3.95 -4.87
N CYS A 162 -19.33 4.54 -4.10
CA CYS A 162 -19.21 4.27 -2.68
C CYS A 162 -20.45 4.72 -1.89
N GLN A 163 -20.93 5.94 -2.09
CA GLN A 163 -22.07 6.52 -1.36
C GLN A 163 -23.37 5.73 -1.57
N ARG A 164 -23.64 5.31 -2.80
CA ARG A 164 -24.82 4.49 -3.12
C ARG A 164 -24.61 2.99 -2.92
N GLN A 165 -23.44 2.59 -2.40
CA GLN A 165 -23.10 1.20 -2.14
C GLN A 165 -23.37 0.31 -3.36
N ALA A 166 -22.91 0.77 -4.53
CA ALA A 166 -23.01 0.00 -5.76
C ALA A 166 -22.15 -1.26 -5.67
N ARG A 167 -22.67 -2.40 -6.18
CA ARG A 167 -21.85 -3.60 -6.35
C ARG A 167 -20.89 -3.36 -7.52
N VAL A 168 -19.62 -3.50 -7.28
CA VAL A 168 -18.56 -3.29 -8.27
C VAL A 168 -17.72 -4.54 -8.47
N ARG A 169 -17.14 -4.67 -9.66
CA ARG A 169 -16.03 -5.57 -9.94
C ARG A 169 -14.84 -4.71 -10.31
N ILE A 170 -13.77 -4.79 -9.52
CA ILE A 170 -12.52 -4.08 -9.77
C ILE A 170 -11.48 -5.11 -10.17
N SER A 171 -10.82 -4.87 -11.30
CA SER A 171 -9.84 -5.79 -11.85
C SER A 171 -8.56 -5.06 -12.26
N GLY A 172 -7.44 -5.76 -12.15
CA GLY A 172 -6.13 -5.22 -12.47
C GLY A 172 -5.02 -6.22 -12.19
N TRP A 173 -3.81 -5.74 -12.06
CA TRP A 173 -2.67 -6.56 -11.71
C TRP A 173 -2.62 -6.84 -10.21
N LEU A 174 -2.28 -8.07 -9.85
CA LEU A 174 -2.01 -8.40 -8.45
C LEU A 174 -0.63 -7.84 -8.06
N LEU A 175 -0.56 -7.15 -6.94
CA LEU A 175 0.68 -6.55 -6.42
C LEU A 175 0.86 -6.92 -4.94
N HIS A 176 2.11 -7.19 -4.53
CA HIS A 176 2.47 -7.30 -3.11
C HIS A 176 3.18 -6.01 -2.67
N ASP A 177 2.49 -5.19 -1.89
CA ASP A 177 3.06 -3.97 -1.34
C ASP A 177 3.72 -4.20 0.01
N TYR A 178 5.00 -4.54 -0.01
CA TYR A 178 5.78 -4.80 1.20
C TYR A 178 5.91 -3.59 2.12
N GLN A 179 5.72 -2.37 1.61
CA GLN A 179 5.84 -1.13 2.38
C GLN A 179 4.70 -1.00 3.39
N HIS A 180 3.56 -1.67 3.13
CA HIS A 180 2.35 -1.61 3.93
C HIS A 180 2.07 -2.88 4.76
N ILE A 181 3.06 -3.76 4.95
CA ILE A 181 2.89 -4.97 5.77
C ILE A 181 2.50 -4.65 7.21
N ARG A 182 3.01 -3.55 7.77
CA ARG A 182 2.71 -3.12 9.14
C ARG A 182 1.30 -2.57 9.32
N ASP A 183 0.64 -2.28 8.22
CA ASP A 183 -0.74 -1.76 8.20
C ASP A 183 -1.78 -2.88 8.21
N ILE A 184 -1.36 -4.13 8.02
CA ILE A 184 -2.24 -5.31 8.07
C ILE A 184 -2.87 -5.42 9.45
N GLY A 185 -4.20 -5.57 9.48
CA GLY A 185 -4.98 -5.62 10.71
C GLY A 185 -5.40 -4.24 11.25
N ALA A 186 -4.78 -3.14 10.81
CA ALA A 186 -5.17 -1.78 11.18
C ALA A 186 -5.88 -1.05 10.03
N TRP A 187 -5.24 -0.97 8.86
CA TRP A 187 -5.70 -0.18 7.73
C TRP A 187 -6.09 -1.00 6.51
N ARG A 188 -5.64 -2.25 6.44
CA ARG A 188 -5.86 -3.18 5.34
C ARG A 188 -5.88 -4.62 5.84
N ALA A 189 -6.53 -5.49 5.10
CA ALA A 189 -6.60 -6.92 5.42
C ALA A 189 -5.39 -7.71 4.93
N SER A 190 -4.69 -7.20 3.92
CA SER A 190 -3.59 -7.89 3.25
C SER A 190 -2.56 -6.90 2.73
N ALA A 191 -1.30 -7.32 2.58
CA ALA A 191 -0.30 -6.60 1.78
C ALA A 191 -0.48 -6.82 0.28
N TRP A 192 -1.26 -7.83 -0.13
CA TRP A 192 -1.68 -7.95 -1.52
C TRP A 192 -2.76 -6.92 -1.83
N GLU A 193 -2.67 -6.36 -3.04
CA GLU A 193 -3.60 -5.36 -3.56
C GLU A 193 -3.79 -5.53 -5.07
N ILE A 194 -4.78 -4.86 -5.65
CA ILE A 194 -4.96 -4.75 -7.09
C ILE A 194 -4.36 -3.42 -7.53
N HIS A 195 -3.19 -3.46 -8.18
CA HIS A 195 -2.46 -2.26 -8.57
C HIS A 195 -1.57 -2.49 -9.81
N PRO A 196 -1.75 -1.71 -10.87
CA PRO A 196 -2.83 -0.78 -11.09
C PRO A 196 -4.17 -1.46 -11.40
N VAL A 197 -5.25 -0.79 -11.03
CA VAL A 197 -6.59 -1.12 -11.53
C VAL A 197 -6.65 -0.82 -13.01
N THR A 198 -7.16 -1.77 -13.80
CA THR A 198 -7.24 -1.66 -15.26
C THR A 198 -8.65 -1.89 -15.81
N SER A 199 -9.60 -2.26 -14.95
CA SER A 199 -11.02 -2.36 -15.28
C SER A 199 -11.89 -2.13 -14.04
N ILE A 200 -12.95 -1.35 -14.21
CA ILE A 200 -14.00 -1.17 -13.20
C ILE A 200 -15.35 -1.43 -13.89
N GLU A 201 -16.12 -2.31 -13.30
CA GLU A 201 -17.48 -2.63 -13.74
C GLU A 201 -18.45 -2.42 -12.58
N VAL A 202 -19.67 -1.99 -12.90
CA VAL A 202 -20.76 -1.77 -11.95
C VAL A 202 -21.89 -2.71 -12.31
N TRP A 203 -22.43 -3.42 -11.33
CA TRP A 203 -23.59 -4.26 -11.51
C TRP A 203 -24.86 -3.42 -11.71
N SER A 204 -25.56 -3.65 -12.82
CA SER A 204 -26.91 -3.09 -13.07
C SER A 204 -27.97 -4.12 -12.69
N PRO A 205 -28.71 -3.93 -11.59
CA PRO A 205 -29.80 -4.84 -11.22
C PRO A 205 -30.91 -4.89 -12.25
N GLU A 206 -31.18 -3.76 -12.93
CA GLU A 206 -32.28 -3.64 -13.92
C GLU A 206 -32.01 -4.45 -15.19
N ARG A 207 -30.73 -4.61 -15.54
CA ARG A 207 -30.29 -5.34 -16.74
C ARG A 207 -29.72 -6.71 -16.43
N GLU A 208 -29.47 -6.99 -15.14
CA GLU A 208 -28.81 -8.21 -14.67
C GLU A 208 -27.45 -8.44 -15.34
N GLU A 209 -26.70 -7.35 -15.58
CA GLU A 209 -25.40 -7.40 -16.26
C GLU A 209 -24.35 -6.46 -15.62
N TRP A 210 -23.08 -6.77 -15.86
CA TRP A 210 -21.98 -5.90 -15.53
C TRP A 210 -21.79 -4.83 -16.60
N GLN A 211 -21.75 -3.58 -16.19
CA GLN A 211 -21.52 -2.43 -17.07
C GLN A 211 -20.16 -1.80 -16.77
N ARG A 212 -19.33 -1.67 -17.81
CA ARG A 212 -18.05 -1.03 -17.65
C ARG A 212 -18.23 0.44 -17.29
N LEU A 213 -17.57 0.87 -16.21
CA LEU A 213 -17.44 2.28 -15.87
C LEU A 213 -16.48 2.95 -16.89
N ARG A 214 -16.96 3.98 -17.54
CA ARG A 214 -16.24 4.72 -18.58
C ARG A 214 -15.99 6.14 -18.14
#